data_67a5aa5295a222b90e924e621760634d
#
_entry.id   67a5aa5295a222b90e924e621760634d
#
_cell.length_a   1.000
_cell.length_b   1.000
_cell.length_c   1.000
_cell.angle_alpha   90.00
_cell.angle_beta   90.00
_cell.angle_gamma   90.00
#
_symmetry.space_group_name_H-M   'P 1'
#
loop_
_entity.id
_entity.type
_entity.pdbx_description
1 polymer ?
#
loop_
_entity_poly.entity_id
_entity_poly.type
_entity_poly.pdbx_seq_one_letter_code
_entity_poly.pdbx_strand_id
1 'polypeptide(L)'
;MKKTFSLLVALCLVLSIFAAGAAYADEPEKPVVYFTDDISPEGLVAVYEALNWKPVGPVAVKLSTGEPPDSNYLRPELIADLVNLVDGTIVECNTAYAGYRAATAEHYQVAEDHGYTEIADFQILDEYGSMEIPVVGGTRLTGDLVGAHFQDYGSYIVLSHFKGHAMAGYGGAIKNASIGLASAMGKVRIHSGGTSDTHWHDELQLEFLESMAEAAKGVCDYLGDQVVFINVMNRISIDCDCDGYPEEPDIHDIGILASTDPVALDQACLDLVWEAEGNEKLLWRIDERQGLHTLEHADEIGFGSRSYTLVELG
;
A
#
# COMPACT_ATOMS: atom_id res chain seq x y z
N MET A 1 -62.19 -46.16 -56.33
CA MET A 1 -62.61 -44.73 -56.39
C MET A 1 -62.71 -44.25 -54.94
N LYS A 2 -61.71 -43.67 -54.38
CA LYS A 2 -61.72 -42.75 -53.18
C LYS A 2 -60.39 -42.03 -53.18
N LYS A 3 -60.42 -40.78 -53.51
CA LYS A 3 -59.28 -39.85 -53.44
C LYS A 3 -59.04 -39.50 -52.00
N THR A 4 -57.93 -39.85 -51.49
CA THR A 4 -57.45 -39.37 -50.17
C THR A 4 -56.59 -38.11 -50.38
N PHE A 5 -57.18 -36.98 -49.98
CA PHE A 5 -56.50 -35.71 -49.93
C PHE A 5 -55.47 -35.70 -48.82
N SER A 6 -54.19 -35.68 -49.19
CA SER A 6 -53.13 -35.56 -48.25
C SER A 6 -52.93 -34.09 -47.94
N LEU A 7 -53.27 -33.70 -46.72
CA LEU A 7 -53.10 -32.31 -46.23
C LEU A 7 -51.65 -32.18 -45.76
N LEU A 8 -50.79 -31.58 -46.57
CA LEU A 8 -49.46 -31.15 -46.14
C LEU A 8 -49.59 -29.95 -45.22
N VAL A 9 -49.53 -30.18 -43.94
CA VAL A 9 -49.37 -29.10 -42.97
C VAL A 9 -47.90 -28.67 -43.04
N ALA A 10 -47.69 -27.55 -43.71
CA ALA A 10 -46.42 -26.83 -43.66
C ALA A 10 -46.26 -26.23 -42.26
N LEU A 11 -45.53 -26.94 -41.40
CA LEU A 11 -45.10 -26.43 -40.10
C LEU A 11 -44.01 -25.38 -40.33
N CYS A 12 -44.40 -24.10 -40.46
CA CYS A 12 -43.46 -22.99 -40.39
C CYS A 12 -42.88 -22.96 -39.00
N LEU A 13 -41.74 -23.62 -38.80
CA LEU A 13 -40.86 -23.38 -37.67
C LEU A 13 -40.31 -21.96 -37.80
N VAL A 14 -40.96 -21.02 -37.14
CA VAL A 14 -40.38 -19.72 -36.84
C VAL A 14 -39.28 -20.01 -35.81
N LEU A 15 -38.06 -20.24 -36.27
CA LEU A 15 -36.87 -20.15 -35.42
C LEU A 15 -36.74 -18.68 -35.01
N SER A 16 -37.32 -18.36 -33.87
CA SER A 16 -36.96 -17.17 -33.11
C SER A 16 -35.50 -17.37 -32.68
N ILE A 17 -34.59 -16.82 -33.46
CA ILE A 17 -33.22 -16.60 -33.05
C ILE A 17 -33.31 -15.58 -31.92
N PHE A 18 -33.48 -16.05 -30.69
CA PHE A 18 -33.04 -15.28 -29.54
C PHE A 18 -31.52 -15.21 -29.69
N ALA A 19 -31.03 -14.18 -30.35
CA ALA A 19 -29.70 -13.67 -30.12
C ALA A 19 -29.74 -13.23 -28.66
N ALA A 20 -29.43 -14.15 -27.75
CA ALA A 20 -28.93 -13.80 -26.43
C ALA A 20 -27.64 -13.01 -26.72
N GLY A 21 -27.79 -11.70 -26.82
CA GLY A 21 -26.68 -10.79 -26.65
C GLY A 21 -26.13 -11.15 -25.26
N ALA A 22 -25.08 -11.96 -25.21
CA ALA A 22 -24.23 -11.95 -24.06
C ALA A 22 -23.85 -10.49 -23.92
N ALA A 23 -24.44 -9.79 -22.95
CA ALA A 23 -23.87 -8.58 -22.44
C ALA A 23 -22.47 -9.04 -22.01
N TYR A 24 -21.47 -8.70 -22.80
CA TYR A 24 -20.10 -8.65 -22.29
C TYR A 24 -20.24 -7.71 -21.08
N ALA A 25 -20.22 -8.27 -19.89
CA ALA A 25 -19.94 -7.45 -18.72
C ALA A 25 -18.60 -6.80 -19.07
N ASP A 26 -18.59 -5.48 -19.19
CA ASP A 26 -17.34 -4.75 -19.33
C ASP A 26 -16.44 -5.29 -18.23
N GLU A 27 -15.26 -5.80 -18.60
CA GLU A 27 -14.28 -6.17 -17.57
C GLU A 27 -14.09 -4.93 -16.69
N PRO A 28 -14.04 -5.10 -15.38
CA PRO A 28 -13.85 -3.95 -14.49
C PRO A 28 -12.61 -3.19 -14.95
N GLU A 29 -12.74 -1.87 -15.04
CA GLU A 29 -11.65 -1.00 -15.46
C GLU A 29 -10.45 -1.23 -14.51
N LYS A 30 -9.29 -1.55 -15.08
CA LYS A 30 -8.10 -1.82 -14.28
C LYS A 30 -7.62 -0.54 -13.62
N PRO A 31 -7.19 -0.60 -12.34
CA PRO A 31 -6.54 0.53 -11.70
C PRO A 31 -5.37 1.06 -12.54
N VAL A 32 -5.20 2.37 -12.53
CA VAL A 32 -4.07 3.02 -13.20
C VAL A 32 -2.93 3.19 -12.20
N VAL A 33 -1.73 2.83 -12.62
CA VAL A 33 -0.48 3.12 -11.93
C VAL A 33 0.33 4.07 -12.79
N TYR A 34 0.58 5.28 -12.30
CA TYR A 34 1.45 6.26 -12.95
C TYR A 34 2.89 6.00 -12.56
N PHE A 35 3.81 6.12 -13.50
CA PHE A 35 5.24 5.85 -13.33
C PHE A 35 6.08 6.96 -13.95
N THR A 36 7.16 7.32 -13.28
CA THR A 36 8.27 8.11 -13.84
C THR A 36 9.61 7.54 -13.38
N ASP A 37 10.61 7.56 -14.24
CA ASP A 37 12.00 7.24 -13.89
C ASP A 37 12.76 8.45 -13.30
N ASP A 38 12.14 9.64 -13.31
CA ASP A 38 12.68 10.86 -12.69
C ASP A 38 12.48 10.83 -11.17
N ILE A 39 13.52 10.43 -10.42
CA ILE A 39 13.55 10.47 -8.96
C ILE A 39 14.04 11.83 -8.48
N SER A 40 13.23 12.83 -8.71
CA SER A 40 13.44 14.21 -8.27
C SER A 40 12.19 14.74 -7.54
N PRO A 41 12.26 15.88 -6.83
CA PRO A 41 11.05 16.52 -6.30
C PRO A 41 10.00 16.79 -7.38
N GLU A 42 10.42 17.17 -8.57
CA GLU A 42 9.55 17.42 -9.73
C GLU A 42 8.86 16.12 -10.20
N GLY A 43 9.60 15.01 -10.30
CA GLY A 43 9.06 13.69 -10.67
C GLY A 43 8.05 13.19 -9.64
N LEU A 44 8.33 13.39 -8.35
CA LEU A 44 7.40 13.04 -7.27
C LEU A 44 6.09 13.85 -7.35
N VAL A 45 6.19 15.15 -7.60
CA VAL A 45 5.01 16.01 -7.80
C VAL A 45 4.25 15.58 -9.07
N ALA A 46 4.95 15.24 -10.15
CA ALA A 46 4.32 14.85 -11.41
C ALA A 46 3.45 13.59 -11.27
N VAL A 47 3.92 12.53 -10.59
CA VAL A 47 3.09 11.33 -10.35
C VAL A 47 1.90 11.63 -9.43
N TYR A 48 2.07 12.50 -8.45
CA TYR A 48 0.96 12.95 -7.59
C TYR A 48 -0.10 13.71 -8.40
N GLU A 49 0.30 14.67 -9.22
CA GLU A 49 -0.63 15.45 -10.05
C GLU A 49 -1.35 14.59 -11.08
N ALA A 50 -0.69 13.54 -11.61
CA ALA A 50 -1.29 12.59 -12.54
C ALA A 50 -2.48 11.83 -11.95
N LEU A 51 -2.52 11.62 -10.62
CA LEU A 51 -3.67 11.03 -9.94
C LEU A 51 -4.95 11.89 -10.07
N ASN A 52 -4.81 13.17 -10.37
CA ASN A 52 -5.91 14.15 -10.39
C ASN A 52 -6.79 14.08 -9.12
N TRP A 53 -6.19 13.70 -8.00
CA TRP A 53 -6.84 13.57 -6.72
C TRP A 53 -6.99 14.93 -6.03
N LYS A 54 -8.05 15.09 -5.23
CA LYS A 54 -8.35 16.33 -4.52
C LYS A 54 -8.53 16.03 -3.03
N PRO A 55 -7.56 16.40 -2.18
CA PRO A 55 -7.66 16.19 -0.75
C PRO A 55 -8.77 17.07 -0.13
N VAL A 56 -9.32 16.59 0.98
CA VAL A 56 -10.33 17.26 1.79
C VAL A 56 -9.82 17.39 3.23
N GLY A 57 -9.93 18.58 3.81
CA GLY A 57 -9.47 18.85 5.19
C GLY A 57 -7.94 18.86 5.33
N PRO A 58 -7.42 18.71 6.56
CA PRO A 58 -5.99 18.57 6.79
C PRO A 58 -5.43 17.32 6.10
N VAL A 59 -4.24 17.42 5.50
CA VAL A 59 -3.59 16.35 4.77
C VAL A 59 -2.48 15.73 5.61
N ALA A 60 -2.53 14.43 5.82
CA ALA A 60 -1.44 13.66 6.40
C ALA A 60 -0.56 13.06 5.29
N VAL A 61 0.74 13.27 5.36
CA VAL A 61 1.72 12.59 4.52
C VAL A 61 2.39 11.51 5.36
N LYS A 62 1.97 10.26 5.17
CA LYS A 62 2.46 9.11 5.94
C LYS A 62 3.70 8.52 5.28
N LEU A 63 4.79 8.56 6.01
CA LEU A 63 6.05 7.94 5.59
C LEU A 63 6.70 7.17 6.75
N SER A 64 7.87 6.58 6.52
CA SER A 64 8.74 6.03 7.58
C SER A 64 9.90 6.99 7.81
N THR A 65 10.06 7.45 9.05
CA THR A 65 11.17 8.34 9.42
C THR A 65 12.55 7.68 9.36
N GLY A 66 12.58 6.34 9.38
CA GLY A 66 13.82 5.58 9.39
C GLY A 66 14.44 5.46 10.77
N GLU A 67 15.08 4.33 11.05
CA GLU A 67 15.85 4.12 12.28
C GLU A 67 17.25 4.71 12.12
N PRO A 68 17.74 5.54 13.06
CA PRO A 68 19.11 6.05 13.00
C PRO A 68 20.14 4.93 13.24
N PRO A 69 21.43 5.09 12.82
CA PRO A 69 21.97 6.33 12.23
C PRO A 69 21.90 6.42 10.72
N ASP A 70 21.85 5.29 9.96
CA ASP A 70 22.16 5.28 8.54
C ASP A 70 21.07 4.61 7.66
N SER A 71 19.82 4.45 8.15
CA SER A 71 18.75 3.82 7.35
C SER A 71 18.49 4.55 6.03
N ASN A 72 17.91 3.78 5.07
CA ASN A 72 17.68 4.26 3.71
C ASN A 72 16.38 5.09 3.54
N TYR A 73 15.90 5.75 4.58
CA TYR A 73 14.65 6.53 4.55
C TYR A 73 14.59 7.58 3.43
N LEU A 74 13.39 7.98 3.04
CA LEU A 74 13.17 9.05 2.06
C LEU A 74 13.71 10.37 2.59
N ARG A 75 14.60 10.99 1.83
CA ARG A 75 15.24 12.24 2.25
C ARG A 75 14.28 13.42 2.15
N PRO A 76 14.30 14.36 3.12
CA PRO A 76 13.42 15.54 3.11
C PRO A 76 13.50 16.34 1.81
N GLU A 77 14.69 16.44 1.20
CA GLU A 77 14.90 17.20 -0.03
C GLU A 77 14.10 16.64 -1.21
N LEU A 78 13.86 15.33 -1.23
CA LEU A 78 13.06 14.69 -2.28
C LEU A 78 11.57 14.98 -2.11
N ILE A 79 11.10 15.04 -0.87
CA ILE A 79 9.65 15.06 -0.59
C ILE A 79 9.09 16.44 -0.26
N ALA A 80 9.96 17.43 0.00
CA ALA A 80 9.56 18.75 0.47
C ALA A 80 8.54 19.44 -0.45
N ASP A 81 8.73 19.37 -1.76
CA ASP A 81 7.84 20.04 -2.72
C ASP A 81 6.44 19.45 -2.71
N LEU A 82 6.31 18.11 -2.63
CA LEU A 82 5.01 17.46 -2.50
C LEU A 82 4.33 17.83 -1.17
N VAL A 83 5.05 17.75 -0.05
CA VAL A 83 4.49 18.06 1.28
C VAL A 83 4.00 19.51 1.34
N ASN A 84 4.80 20.44 0.83
CA ASN A 84 4.43 21.84 0.75
C ASN A 84 3.27 22.10 -0.22
N LEU A 85 3.22 21.42 -1.37
CA LEU A 85 2.15 21.55 -2.37
C LEU A 85 0.78 21.25 -1.77
N VAL A 86 0.71 20.27 -0.87
CA VAL A 86 -0.56 19.83 -0.25
C VAL A 86 -0.80 20.46 1.12
N ASP A 87 0.06 21.36 1.60
CA ASP A 87 0.06 21.91 2.96
C ASP A 87 -0.07 20.78 4.00
N GLY A 88 0.77 19.72 3.81
CA GLY A 88 0.68 18.47 4.52
C GLY A 88 1.44 18.46 5.84
N THR A 89 0.93 17.73 6.82
CA THR A 89 1.67 17.34 8.02
C THR A 89 2.29 15.96 7.78
N ILE A 90 3.58 15.81 8.04
CA ILE A 90 4.23 14.50 8.02
C ILE A 90 3.80 13.72 9.26
N VAL A 91 3.34 12.48 9.08
CA VAL A 91 2.82 11.67 10.18
C VAL A 91 3.48 10.29 10.24
N GLU A 92 3.63 9.78 11.47
CA GLU A 92 4.13 8.44 11.77
C GLU A 92 3.47 7.89 13.05
N CYS A 93 3.68 6.60 13.33
CA CYS A 93 3.36 5.97 14.62
C CYS A 93 4.60 5.33 15.23
N ASN A 94 4.65 5.28 16.56
CA ASN A 94 5.72 4.62 17.29
C ASN A 94 5.88 3.16 16.88
N THR A 95 7.11 2.63 16.96
CA THR A 95 7.38 1.22 16.69
C THR A 95 6.96 0.34 17.87
N ALA A 96 6.69 -0.94 17.59
CA ALA A 96 6.38 -1.94 18.61
C ALA A 96 7.62 -2.75 19.05
N TYR A 97 8.77 -2.50 18.45
CA TYR A 97 10.06 -3.07 18.83
C TYR A 97 10.95 -1.99 19.50
N ALA A 98 11.97 -2.43 20.21
CA ALA A 98 12.90 -1.52 20.88
C ALA A 98 13.81 -0.81 19.85
N GLY A 99 13.90 0.51 19.96
CA GLY A 99 14.70 1.39 19.10
C GLY A 99 14.41 2.84 19.42
N TYR A 100 14.99 3.75 18.67
CA TYR A 100 14.81 5.19 18.88
C TYR A 100 13.42 5.70 18.55
N ARG A 101 12.63 4.91 17.81
CA ARG A 101 11.24 5.24 17.44
C ARG A 101 10.19 4.54 18.29
N ALA A 102 10.59 3.87 19.38
CA ALA A 102 9.67 3.19 20.29
C ALA A 102 8.99 4.13 21.29
N ALA A 103 9.64 5.20 21.68
CA ALA A 103 9.11 6.19 22.59
C ALA A 103 8.87 7.52 21.87
N THR A 104 7.70 8.13 22.10
CA THR A 104 7.25 9.33 21.39
C THR A 104 8.28 10.46 21.39
N ALA A 105 8.87 10.78 22.54
CA ALA A 105 9.85 11.87 22.62
C ALA A 105 11.13 11.59 21.81
N GLU A 106 11.61 10.35 21.82
CA GLU A 106 12.77 9.93 21.05
C GLU A 106 12.46 9.89 19.56
N HIS A 107 11.23 9.49 19.19
CA HIS A 107 10.79 9.46 17.80
C HIS A 107 10.64 10.88 17.21
N TYR A 108 10.17 11.86 17.99
CA TYR A 108 10.22 13.28 17.58
C TYR A 108 11.66 13.74 17.35
N GLN A 109 12.61 13.33 18.20
CA GLN A 109 14.02 13.66 17.99
C GLN A 109 14.58 13.03 16.70
N VAL A 110 14.19 11.78 16.38
CA VAL A 110 14.57 11.15 15.11
C VAL A 110 14.04 11.96 13.92
N ALA A 111 12.80 12.43 13.98
CA ALA A 111 12.24 13.25 12.92
C ALA A 111 12.99 14.59 12.75
N GLU A 112 13.41 15.21 13.84
CA GLU A 112 14.23 16.42 13.83
C GLU A 112 15.63 16.14 13.27
N ASP A 113 16.32 15.11 13.78
CA ASP A 113 17.68 14.73 13.36
C ASP A 113 17.73 14.34 11.86
N HIS A 114 16.65 13.77 11.33
CA HIS A 114 16.52 13.42 9.92
C HIS A 114 16.02 14.57 9.03
N GLY A 115 15.74 15.76 9.61
CA GLY A 115 15.40 16.98 8.90
C GLY A 115 13.92 17.11 8.48
N TYR A 116 13.03 16.21 8.91
CA TYR A 116 11.62 16.27 8.53
C TYR A 116 10.91 17.52 9.09
N THR A 117 11.26 17.92 10.31
CA THR A 117 10.69 19.12 10.96
C THR A 117 11.15 20.45 10.34
N GLU A 118 12.17 20.41 9.46
CA GLU A 118 12.63 21.59 8.72
C GLU A 118 11.74 21.88 7.49
N ILE A 119 11.02 20.86 6.99
CA ILE A 119 10.22 20.99 5.77
C ILE A 119 8.71 21.08 6.02
N ALA A 120 8.21 20.55 7.14
CA ALA A 120 6.79 20.57 7.48
C ALA A 120 6.55 20.32 8.97
N ASP A 121 5.29 20.50 9.42
CA ASP A 121 4.85 20.00 10.72
C ASP A 121 4.94 18.48 10.76
N PHE A 122 5.28 17.93 11.93
CA PHE A 122 5.43 16.51 12.16
C PHE A 122 4.60 16.05 13.35
N GLN A 123 3.87 14.92 13.22
CA GLN A 123 3.06 14.37 14.31
C GLN A 123 3.17 12.87 14.44
N ILE A 124 3.34 12.39 15.67
CA ILE A 124 3.20 10.97 16.04
C ILE A 124 1.73 10.70 16.32
N LEU A 125 1.08 9.92 15.44
CA LEU A 125 -0.37 9.69 15.50
C LEU A 125 -0.82 8.93 16.76
N ASP A 126 0.03 8.08 17.32
CA ASP A 126 -0.27 7.28 18.51
C ASP A 126 0.34 7.83 19.81
N GLU A 127 0.75 9.11 19.85
CA GLU A 127 1.31 9.72 21.07
C GLU A 127 0.35 9.70 22.27
N TYR A 128 -0.95 9.70 22.02
CA TYR A 128 -2.00 9.58 23.05
C TYR A 128 -2.77 8.27 22.99
N GLY A 129 -2.20 7.24 22.33
CA GLY A 129 -2.77 5.91 22.27
C GLY A 129 -3.41 5.57 20.93
N SER A 130 -4.39 4.69 20.95
CA SER A 130 -4.99 4.10 19.76
C SER A 130 -6.47 4.45 19.64
N MET A 131 -6.96 4.48 18.40
CA MET A 131 -8.37 4.33 18.07
C MET A 131 -8.57 3.04 17.28
N GLU A 132 -9.74 2.42 17.41
CA GLU A 132 -10.08 1.23 16.65
C GLU A 132 -10.95 1.60 15.45
N ILE A 133 -10.55 1.12 14.26
CA ILE A 133 -11.35 1.20 13.03
C ILE A 133 -11.81 -0.19 12.62
N PRO A 134 -13.00 -0.35 12.02
CA PRO A 134 -13.51 -1.66 11.62
C PRO A 134 -12.72 -2.22 10.43
N VAL A 135 -12.51 -3.54 10.42
CA VAL A 135 -12.02 -4.31 9.26
C VAL A 135 -13.18 -5.16 8.76
N VAL A 136 -13.83 -4.70 7.68
CA VAL A 136 -15.01 -5.38 7.14
C VAL A 136 -14.58 -6.49 6.19
N GLY A 137 -15.06 -7.71 6.45
CA GLY A 137 -14.74 -8.87 5.62
C GLY A 137 -13.38 -9.50 5.89
N GLY A 138 -12.66 -9.05 6.92
CA GLY A 138 -11.42 -9.67 7.34
C GLY A 138 -11.64 -11.08 7.90
N THR A 139 -10.65 -11.93 7.69
CA THR A 139 -10.62 -13.31 8.20
C THR A 139 -9.75 -13.44 9.45
N ARG A 140 -8.81 -12.52 9.62
CA ARG A 140 -7.87 -12.41 10.75
C ARG A 140 -8.25 -11.28 11.70
N LEU A 141 -8.61 -10.12 11.12
CA LEU A 141 -8.93 -8.91 11.87
C LEU A 141 -10.42 -8.57 11.75
N THR A 142 -11.03 -8.17 12.86
CA THR A 142 -12.35 -7.53 12.88
C THR A 142 -12.24 -6.01 13.08
N GLY A 143 -11.08 -5.56 13.52
CA GLY A 143 -10.72 -4.16 13.72
C GLY A 143 -9.23 -3.97 13.79
N ASP A 144 -8.76 -2.80 13.34
CA ASP A 144 -7.38 -2.38 13.43
C ASP A 144 -7.23 -1.24 14.44
N LEU A 145 -6.09 -1.19 15.13
CA LEU A 145 -5.74 -0.15 16.10
C LEU A 145 -4.78 0.86 15.45
N VAL A 146 -5.33 1.90 14.88
CA VAL A 146 -4.54 3.02 14.35
C VAL A 146 -4.19 4.05 15.44
N GLY A 147 -3.29 4.98 15.16
CA GLY A 147 -2.98 6.06 16.10
C GLY A 147 -4.21 6.92 16.42
N ALA A 148 -4.34 7.42 17.66
CA ALA A 148 -5.52 8.18 18.10
C ALA A 148 -5.74 9.46 17.27
N HIS A 149 -4.68 10.07 16.76
CA HIS A 149 -4.72 11.25 15.90
C HIS A 149 -5.06 10.95 14.42
N PHE A 150 -5.24 9.68 14.05
CA PHE A 150 -5.62 9.30 12.69
C PHE A 150 -6.88 10.03 12.21
N GLN A 151 -7.85 10.25 13.08
CA GLN A 151 -9.11 10.92 12.76
C GLN A 151 -9.01 12.45 12.59
N ASP A 152 -7.87 13.06 12.93
CA ASP A 152 -7.68 14.51 12.89
C ASP A 152 -7.40 15.01 11.46
N TYR A 153 -7.11 14.07 10.54
CA TYR A 153 -6.83 14.34 9.13
C TYR A 153 -7.99 13.89 8.24
N GLY A 154 -8.31 14.75 7.27
CA GLY A 154 -9.36 14.47 6.30
C GLY A 154 -8.86 13.68 5.09
N SER A 155 -7.56 13.68 4.81
CA SER A 155 -6.97 13.03 3.65
C SER A 155 -5.56 12.51 3.95
N TYR A 156 -5.17 11.44 3.25
CA TYR A 156 -3.88 10.78 3.44
C TYR A 156 -3.14 10.57 2.13
N ILE A 157 -1.86 10.91 2.10
CA ILE A 157 -0.89 10.47 1.10
C ILE A 157 0.01 9.44 1.79
N VAL A 158 -0.12 8.18 1.43
CA VAL A 158 0.75 7.11 1.92
C VAL A 158 2.00 7.09 1.04
N LEU A 159 3.04 7.80 1.47
CA LEU A 159 4.30 7.96 0.76
C LEU A 159 5.30 6.92 1.27
N SER A 160 5.58 5.92 0.46
CA SER A 160 6.37 4.77 0.87
C SER A 160 7.72 4.74 0.16
N HIS A 161 8.78 4.44 0.90
CA HIS A 161 10.02 3.94 0.34
C HIS A 161 9.84 2.45 0.06
N PHE A 162 9.93 2.03 -1.20
CA PHE A 162 9.81 0.61 -1.58
C PHE A 162 11.14 -0.10 -1.43
N LYS A 163 11.17 -1.23 -0.70
CA LYS A 163 12.40 -1.97 -0.35
C LYS A 163 12.10 -3.37 0.18
N GLY A 164 13.14 -4.13 0.48
CA GLY A 164 13.02 -5.39 1.21
C GLY A 164 12.52 -5.21 2.64
N HIS A 165 12.08 -6.31 3.25
CA HIS A 165 11.67 -6.35 4.63
C HIS A 165 11.89 -7.72 5.26
N ALA A 166 12.46 -7.74 6.48
CA ALA A 166 12.85 -8.97 7.17
C ALA A 166 11.69 -9.94 7.44
N MET A 167 10.47 -9.46 7.65
CA MET A 167 9.31 -10.29 7.97
C MET A 167 8.30 -10.36 6.81
N ALA A 168 8.02 -9.24 6.13
CA ALA A 168 7.00 -9.18 5.08
C ALA A 168 7.53 -9.53 3.68
N GLY A 169 8.84 -9.80 3.53
CA GLY A 169 9.48 -9.98 2.23
C GLY A 169 9.84 -8.65 1.57
N TYR A 170 8.90 -7.75 1.45
CA TYR A 170 9.06 -6.38 0.96
C TYR A 170 8.19 -5.41 1.77
N GLY A 171 8.43 -4.11 1.58
CA GLY A 171 7.62 -3.04 2.14
C GLY A 171 7.30 -2.00 1.08
N GLY A 172 6.01 -1.74 0.88
CA GLY A 172 5.45 -0.76 -0.04
C GLY A 172 4.21 -0.10 0.54
N ALA A 173 3.25 0.25 -0.31
CA ALA A 173 2.04 0.97 0.05
C ALA A 173 1.17 0.22 1.08
N ILE A 174 0.93 -1.08 0.87
CA ILE A 174 0.11 -1.89 1.80
C ILE A 174 0.73 -1.92 3.19
N LYS A 175 2.05 -2.17 3.27
CA LYS A 175 2.74 -2.19 4.57
C LYS A 175 2.73 -0.83 5.26
N ASN A 176 2.89 0.25 4.52
CA ASN A 176 2.89 1.60 5.08
C ASN A 176 1.47 2.02 5.54
N ALA A 177 0.43 1.63 4.79
CA ALA A 177 -0.96 1.88 5.17
C ALA A 177 -1.40 1.04 6.38
N SER A 178 -0.91 -0.20 6.51
CA SER A 178 -1.23 -1.08 7.64
C SER A 178 -0.31 -0.83 8.84
N ILE A 179 0.88 -1.44 8.85
CA ILE A 179 1.86 -1.33 9.93
C ILE A 179 2.25 0.13 10.20
N GLY A 180 2.36 0.96 9.15
CA GLY A 180 2.75 2.35 9.29
C GLY A 180 1.74 3.20 10.05
N LEU A 181 0.44 3.03 9.83
CA LEU A 181 -0.64 3.78 10.47
C LEU A 181 -1.14 3.13 11.77
N ALA A 182 -0.86 1.84 11.96
CA ALA A 182 -1.17 1.16 13.21
C ALA A 182 -0.40 1.78 14.38
N SER A 183 -1.06 1.95 15.52
CA SER A 183 -0.39 2.29 16.78
C SER A 183 0.58 1.19 17.20
N ALA A 184 1.43 1.43 18.19
CA ALA A 184 2.33 0.39 18.71
C ALA A 184 1.57 -0.91 19.09
N MET A 185 0.36 -0.80 19.68
CA MET A 185 -0.51 -1.96 19.96
C MET A 185 -1.07 -2.59 18.69
N GLY A 186 -1.50 -1.78 17.72
CA GLY A 186 -2.00 -2.26 16.43
C GLY A 186 -0.94 -3.03 15.65
N LYS A 187 0.30 -2.55 15.67
CA LYS A 187 1.44 -3.29 15.08
C LYS A 187 1.58 -4.70 15.70
N VAL A 188 1.43 -4.83 17.02
CA VAL A 188 1.45 -6.15 17.68
C VAL A 188 0.26 -7.00 17.24
N ARG A 189 -0.95 -6.43 17.17
CA ARG A 189 -2.16 -7.14 16.67
C ARG A 189 -1.93 -7.70 15.26
N ILE A 190 -1.42 -6.90 14.35
CA ILE A 190 -1.17 -7.32 12.96
C ILE A 190 -0.09 -8.42 12.92
N HIS A 191 1.04 -8.23 13.62
CA HIS A 191 2.12 -9.23 13.64
C HIS A 191 1.74 -10.54 14.36
N SER A 192 0.73 -10.51 15.21
CA SER A 192 0.19 -11.71 15.86
C SER A 192 -0.93 -12.39 15.07
N GLY A 193 -1.18 -12.00 13.80
CA GLY A 193 -2.28 -12.56 13.03
C GLY A 193 -3.66 -12.30 13.65
N GLY A 194 -3.84 -11.17 14.35
CA GLY A 194 -5.07 -10.80 15.03
C GLY A 194 -5.31 -11.50 16.39
N THR A 195 -4.38 -12.32 16.86
CA THR A 195 -4.60 -13.14 18.07
C THR A 195 -4.24 -12.43 19.38
N SER A 196 -3.45 -11.33 19.33
CA SER A 196 -2.99 -10.61 20.52
C SER A 196 -2.65 -9.16 20.25
N ASP A 197 -2.91 -8.28 21.21
CA ASP A 197 -2.50 -6.87 21.20
C ASP A 197 -1.21 -6.64 22.04
N THR A 198 -0.68 -7.68 22.67
CA THR A 198 0.42 -7.58 23.65
C THR A 198 1.55 -8.56 23.42
N HIS A 199 1.36 -9.58 22.60
CA HIS A 199 2.34 -10.62 22.34
C HIS A 199 2.61 -10.74 20.84
N TRP A 200 3.85 -10.54 20.47
CA TRP A 200 4.34 -10.72 19.12
C TRP A 200 4.52 -12.22 18.81
N HIS A 201 4.14 -12.66 17.62
CA HIS A 201 4.18 -14.06 17.20
C HIS A 201 4.91 -14.21 15.87
N ASP A 202 6.21 -14.50 15.92
CA ASP A 202 7.04 -14.63 14.71
C ASP A 202 6.72 -15.90 13.88
N GLU A 203 6.06 -16.88 14.49
CA GLU A 203 5.69 -18.16 13.86
C GLU A 203 4.45 -18.08 12.96
N LEU A 204 3.69 -16.99 13.03
CA LEU A 204 2.43 -16.81 12.29
C LEU A 204 2.67 -16.04 10.99
N GLN A 205 3.52 -16.56 10.10
CA GLN A 205 3.96 -15.83 8.91
C GLN A 205 2.82 -15.48 7.94
N LEU A 206 1.96 -16.44 7.58
CA LEU A 206 0.85 -16.19 6.66
C LEU A 206 -0.23 -15.33 7.32
N GLU A 207 -0.56 -15.62 8.57
CA GLU A 207 -1.53 -14.86 9.33
C GLU A 207 -1.11 -13.39 9.49
N PHE A 208 0.18 -13.13 9.64
CA PHE A 208 0.74 -11.78 9.64
C PHE A 208 0.54 -11.07 8.29
N LEU A 209 0.87 -11.73 7.17
CA LEU A 209 0.72 -11.16 5.84
C LEU A 209 -0.75 -10.88 5.48
N GLU A 210 -1.65 -11.78 5.85
CA GLU A 210 -3.10 -11.61 5.70
C GLU A 210 -3.61 -10.45 6.57
N SER A 211 -3.23 -10.40 7.85
CA SER A 211 -3.60 -9.29 8.75
C SER A 211 -3.08 -7.94 8.26
N MET A 212 -1.91 -7.91 7.64
CA MET A 212 -1.35 -6.69 7.05
C MET A 212 -2.21 -6.19 5.88
N ALA A 213 -2.66 -7.07 4.99
CA ALA A 213 -3.59 -6.72 3.91
C ALA A 213 -4.95 -6.25 4.45
N GLU A 214 -5.47 -6.96 5.45
CA GLU A 214 -6.77 -6.63 6.08
C GLU A 214 -6.74 -5.30 6.84
N ALA A 215 -5.65 -4.99 7.56
CA ALA A 215 -5.47 -3.70 8.24
C ALA A 215 -5.41 -2.55 7.23
N ALA A 216 -4.64 -2.70 6.13
CA ALA A 216 -4.60 -1.71 5.05
C ALA A 216 -5.99 -1.51 4.42
N LYS A 217 -6.75 -2.60 4.21
CA LYS A 217 -8.14 -2.51 3.75
C LYS A 217 -9.01 -1.72 4.72
N GLY A 218 -8.89 -1.98 6.03
CA GLY A 218 -9.63 -1.23 7.05
C GLY A 218 -9.35 0.27 7.00
N VAL A 219 -8.09 0.67 6.82
CA VAL A 219 -7.68 2.07 6.62
C VAL A 219 -8.33 2.66 5.36
N CYS A 220 -8.26 1.95 4.23
CA CYS A 220 -8.85 2.41 2.97
C CYS A 220 -10.38 2.49 3.03
N ASP A 221 -11.04 1.51 3.61
CA ASP A 221 -12.50 1.52 3.80
C ASP A 221 -12.95 2.69 4.69
N TYR A 222 -12.15 3.06 5.70
CA TYR A 222 -12.43 4.19 6.59
C TYR A 222 -12.26 5.53 5.88
N LEU A 223 -11.22 5.69 5.08
CA LEU A 223 -10.89 6.93 4.37
C LEU A 223 -11.67 7.11 3.06
N GLY A 224 -12.15 6.02 2.46
CA GLY A 224 -12.78 6.03 1.14
C GLY A 224 -11.85 6.63 0.08
N ASP A 225 -12.35 7.58 -0.71
CA ASP A 225 -11.58 8.24 -1.78
C ASP A 225 -10.53 9.25 -1.24
N GLN A 226 -10.36 9.35 0.08
CA GLN A 226 -9.47 10.33 0.70
C GLN A 226 -8.09 9.76 1.05
N VAL A 227 -7.65 8.75 0.32
CA VAL A 227 -6.30 8.20 0.42
C VAL A 227 -5.72 7.90 -0.97
N VAL A 228 -4.44 8.25 -1.14
CA VAL A 228 -3.65 7.89 -2.32
C VAL A 228 -2.29 7.36 -1.91
N PHE A 229 -1.65 6.64 -2.80
CA PHE A 229 -0.43 5.90 -2.52
C PHE A 229 0.67 6.28 -3.51
N ILE A 230 1.87 6.46 -3.00
CA ILE A 230 3.07 6.71 -3.79
C ILE A 230 4.19 5.82 -3.25
N ASN A 231 4.83 5.06 -4.13
CA ASN A 231 6.01 4.28 -3.84
C ASN A 231 7.23 4.89 -4.53
N VAL A 232 8.27 5.18 -3.77
CA VAL A 232 9.56 5.63 -4.29
C VAL A 232 10.52 4.45 -4.29
N MET A 233 11.01 4.08 -5.47
CA MET A 233 11.87 2.92 -5.71
C MET A 233 13.32 3.38 -5.92
N ASN A 234 13.90 3.99 -4.89
CA ASN A 234 15.30 4.38 -4.84
C ASN A 234 16.01 3.68 -3.68
N ARG A 235 17.32 3.53 -3.77
CA ARG A 235 18.16 2.93 -2.70
C ARG A 235 17.56 1.62 -2.19
N ILE A 236 17.11 0.77 -3.12
CA ILE A 236 16.42 -0.49 -2.82
C ILE A 236 17.40 -1.51 -2.28
N SER A 237 17.32 -1.80 -0.99
CA SER A 237 18.08 -2.83 -0.32
C SER A 237 17.18 -3.99 0.14
N ILE A 238 17.79 -5.11 0.55
CA ILE A 238 17.09 -6.23 1.16
C ILE A 238 16.48 -5.87 2.52
N ASP A 239 17.03 -4.84 3.17
CA ASP A 239 16.63 -4.38 4.50
C ASP A 239 15.66 -3.20 4.42
N CYS A 240 14.90 -3.00 5.49
CA CYS A 240 13.96 -1.90 5.56
C CYS A 240 14.52 -0.72 6.36
N ASP A 241 13.86 0.45 6.28
CA ASP A 241 14.22 1.64 7.05
C ASP A 241 14.08 1.45 8.57
N CYS A 242 13.64 0.28 9.01
CA CYS A 242 13.65 -0.12 10.42
C CYS A 242 15.02 -0.68 10.88
N ASP A 243 15.97 -0.82 9.98
CA ASP A 243 17.35 -1.15 10.27
C ASP A 243 18.21 0.12 10.16
N GLY A 244 18.91 0.46 11.25
CA GLY A 244 19.84 1.61 11.29
C GLY A 244 21.16 1.36 10.57
N TYR A 245 21.42 0.13 10.13
CA TYR A 245 22.63 -0.30 9.43
C TYR A 245 22.30 -1.26 8.28
N PRO A 246 21.47 -0.82 7.30
CA PRO A 246 21.05 -1.67 6.20
C PRO A 246 22.25 -2.06 5.32
N GLU A 247 22.10 -3.19 4.61
CA GLU A 247 23.03 -3.49 3.52
C GLU A 247 22.95 -2.41 2.43
N GLU A 248 24.06 -2.25 1.69
CA GLU A 248 24.08 -1.39 0.52
C GLU A 248 23.04 -1.85 -0.50
N PRO A 249 22.34 -0.92 -1.19
CA PRO A 249 21.40 -1.25 -2.23
C PRO A 249 22.03 -2.10 -3.34
N ASP A 250 21.41 -3.22 -3.70
CA ASP A 250 21.86 -4.09 -4.79
C ASP A 250 21.17 -3.73 -6.13
N ILE A 251 19.99 -3.12 -6.06
CA ILE A 251 19.19 -2.73 -7.22
C ILE A 251 19.40 -1.24 -7.46
N HIS A 252 19.64 -0.86 -8.74
CA HIS A 252 19.68 0.56 -9.10
C HIS A 252 18.33 1.24 -8.85
N ASP A 253 18.36 2.56 -8.72
CA ASP A 253 17.16 3.35 -8.59
C ASP A 253 16.25 3.16 -9.80
N ILE A 254 14.96 2.90 -9.59
CA ILE A 254 14.01 2.52 -10.66
C ILE A 254 13.11 3.69 -11.03
N GLY A 255 12.48 4.34 -10.04
CA GLY A 255 11.55 5.41 -10.31
C GLY A 255 10.55 5.66 -9.17
N ILE A 256 9.50 6.40 -9.49
CA ILE A 256 8.41 6.73 -8.57
C ILE A 256 7.10 6.31 -9.21
N LEU A 257 6.26 5.62 -8.43
CA LEU A 257 4.94 5.17 -8.88
C LEU A 257 3.84 5.72 -7.98
N ALA A 258 2.66 5.97 -8.55
CA ALA A 258 1.49 6.43 -7.80
C ALA A 258 0.21 5.77 -8.28
N SER A 259 -0.70 5.45 -7.36
CA SER A 259 -2.03 4.91 -7.65
C SER A 259 -3.02 5.24 -6.54
N THR A 260 -4.31 5.11 -6.83
CA THR A 260 -5.38 5.07 -5.82
C THR A 260 -5.63 3.65 -5.29
N ASP A 261 -5.05 2.63 -5.94
CA ASP A 261 -5.13 1.21 -5.53
C ASP A 261 -3.75 0.74 -5.05
N PRO A 262 -3.56 0.46 -3.75
CA PRO A 262 -2.26 0.07 -3.21
C PRO A 262 -1.84 -1.35 -3.62
N VAL A 263 -2.79 -2.22 -3.98
CA VAL A 263 -2.50 -3.59 -4.46
C VAL A 263 -1.90 -3.52 -5.86
N ALA A 264 -2.52 -2.73 -6.74
CA ALA A 264 -2.02 -2.45 -8.08
C ALA A 264 -0.63 -1.79 -8.04
N LEU A 265 -0.46 -0.83 -7.14
CA LEU A 265 0.80 -0.12 -6.96
C LEU A 265 1.94 -1.04 -6.51
N ASP A 266 1.72 -1.83 -5.46
CA ASP A 266 2.74 -2.75 -4.95
C ASP A 266 3.03 -3.87 -5.97
N GLN A 267 2.02 -4.35 -6.71
CA GLN A 267 2.23 -5.30 -7.80
C GLN A 267 3.10 -4.72 -8.92
N ALA A 268 2.85 -3.47 -9.33
CA ALA A 268 3.66 -2.79 -10.36
C ALA A 268 5.12 -2.62 -9.92
N CYS A 269 5.34 -2.25 -8.65
CA CYS A 269 6.69 -2.17 -8.09
C CYS A 269 7.40 -3.53 -8.12
N LEU A 270 6.72 -4.61 -7.74
CA LEU A 270 7.29 -5.96 -7.79
C LEU A 270 7.62 -6.38 -9.23
N ASP A 271 6.75 -6.10 -10.19
CA ASP A 271 7.00 -6.42 -11.60
C ASP A 271 8.28 -5.73 -12.10
N LEU A 272 8.51 -4.45 -11.73
CA LEU A 272 9.74 -3.72 -12.04
C LEU A 272 10.97 -4.30 -11.33
N VAL A 273 10.82 -4.76 -10.08
CA VAL A 273 11.91 -5.46 -9.36
C VAL A 273 12.28 -6.76 -10.06
N TRP A 274 11.30 -7.52 -10.58
CA TRP A 274 11.58 -8.77 -11.33
C TRP A 274 12.40 -8.53 -12.59
N GLU A 275 12.26 -7.38 -13.21
CA GLU A 275 13.01 -7.01 -14.42
C GLU A 275 14.36 -6.34 -14.13
N ALA A 276 14.58 -5.90 -12.88
CA ALA A 276 15.80 -5.16 -12.51
C ALA A 276 17.03 -6.07 -12.39
N GLU A 277 18.21 -5.56 -12.74
CA GLU A 277 19.49 -6.20 -12.44
C GLU A 277 19.81 -6.07 -10.93
N GLY A 278 20.47 -7.08 -10.36
CA GLY A 278 20.86 -7.09 -8.93
C GLY A 278 19.73 -7.47 -7.97
N ASN A 279 18.63 -8.00 -8.49
CA ASN A 279 17.41 -8.28 -7.72
C ASN A 279 17.45 -9.59 -6.89
N GLU A 280 18.50 -10.42 -7.02
CA GLU A 280 18.53 -11.78 -6.50
C GLU A 280 18.32 -11.85 -4.98
N LYS A 281 18.91 -10.94 -4.20
CA LYS A 281 18.74 -10.91 -2.75
C LYS A 281 17.31 -10.53 -2.36
N LEU A 282 16.73 -9.53 -3.02
CA LEU A 282 15.37 -9.08 -2.72
C LEU A 282 14.35 -10.14 -3.13
N LEU A 283 14.49 -10.76 -4.31
CA LEU A 283 13.64 -11.86 -4.74
C LEU A 283 13.73 -13.07 -3.79
N TRP A 284 14.94 -13.41 -3.34
CA TRP A 284 15.12 -14.44 -2.33
C TRP A 284 14.38 -14.10 -1.02
N ARG A 285 14.45 -12.84 -0.55
CA ARG A 285 13.75 -12.40 0.66
C ARG A 285 12.24 -12.46 0.49
N ILE A 286 11.72 -12.05 -0.66
CA ILE A 286 10.29 -12.11 -1.00
C ILE A 286 9.80 -13.56 -0.99
N ASP A 287 10.55 -14.47 -1.59
CA ASP A 287 10.21 -15.90 -1.64
C ASP A 287 10.31 -16.55 -0.24
N GLU A 288 11.42 -16.34 0.48
CA GLU A 288 11.63 -16.87 1.83
C GLU A 288 10.52 -16.47 2.80
N ARG A 289 10.04 -15.24 2.68
CA ARG A 289 8.99 -14.68 3.55
C ARG A 289 7.59 -14.81 2.96
N GLN A 290 7.45 -15.47 1.82
CA GLN A 290 6.17 -15.62 1.11
C GLN A 290 5.48 -14.24 0.88
N GLY A 291 6.28 -13.20 0.60
CA GLY A 291 5.82 -11.81 0.58
C GLY A 291 4.69 -11.53 -0.42
N LEU A 292 4.58 -12.31 -1.50
CA LEU A 292 3.49 -12.20 -2.47
C LEU A 292 2.13 -12.54 -1.88
N HIS A 293 2.09 -13.35 -0.81
CA HIS A 293 0.83 -13.74 -0.18
C HIS A 293 0.02 -12.54 0.33
N THR A 294 0.66 -11.43 0.69
CA THR A 294 -0.04 -10.19 1.04
C THR A 294 -0.91 -9.68 -0.12
N LEU A 295 -0.38 -9.67 -1.36
CA LEU A 295 -1.13 -9.24 -2.55
C LEU A 295 -2.18 -10.28 -2.96
N GLU A 296 -1.87 -11.56 -2.83
CA GLU A 296 -2.82 -12.64 -3.13
C GLU A 296 -4.03 -12.54 -2.22
N HIS A 297 -3.82 -12.41 -0.92
CA HIS A 297 -4.90 -12.25 0.05
C HIS A 297 -5.67 -10.93 -0.16
N ALA A 298 -4.99 -9.83 -0.44
CA ALA A 298 -5.62 -8.55 -0.73
C ALA A 298 -6.57 -8.61 -1.93
N ASP A 299 -6.16 -9.27 -3.02
CA ASP A 299 -6.98 -9.51 -4.21
C ASP A 299 -8.16 -10.45 -3.89
N GLU A 300 -7.94 -11.53 -3.14
CA GLU A 300 -8.97 -12.49 -2.73
C GLU A 300 -10.09 -11.86 -1.90
N ILE A 301 -9.75 -10.95 -0.99
CA ILE A 301 -10.74 -10.23 -0.14
C ILE A 301 -11.34 -9.00 -0.84
N GLY A 302 -11.00 -8.76 -2.11
CA GLY A 302 -11.51 -7.64 -2.89
C GLY A 302 -11.06 -6.27 -2.39
N PHE A 303 -9.84 -6.18 -1.82
CA PHE A 303 -9.26 -4.93 -1.36
C PHE A 303 -8.75 -4.08 -2.52
N GLY A 304 -8.24 -4.68 -3.57
CA GLY A 304 -7.71 -4.02 -4.76
C GLY A 304 -7.47 -5.04 -5.87
N SER A 305 -6.70 -4.68 -6.88
CA SER A 305 -6.45 -5.54 -8.02
C SER A 305 -4.95 -5.69 -8.32
N ARG A 306 -4.51 -6.93 -8.50
CA ARG A 306 -3.15 -7.23 -9.00
C ARG A 306 -2.99 -6.95 -10.51
N SER A 307 -4.11 -6.76 -11.22
CA SER A 307 -4.10 -6.36 -12.63
C SER A 307 -4.23 -4.85 -12.73
N TYR A 308 -3.32 -4.19 -13.44
CA TYR A 308 -3.27 -2.73 -13.54
C TYR A 308 -2.96 -2.27 -14.96
N THR A 309 -3.07 -0.97 -15.20
CA THR A 309 -2.57 -0.29 -16.40
C THR A 309 -1.44 0.64 -15.99
N LEU A 310 -0.22 0.41 -16.50
CA LEU A 310 0.91 1.30 -16.26
C LEU A 310 0.87 2.47 -17.26
N VAL A 311 1.01 3.68 -16.75
CA VAL A 311 1.09 4.93 -17.53
C VAL A 311 2.41 5.62 -17.20
N GLU A 312 3.33 5.62 -18.15
CA GLU A 312 4.59 6.34 -18.02
C GLU A 312 4.37 7.84 -18.25
N LEU A 313 4.91 8.64 -17.36
CA LEU A 313 4.96 10.10 -17.48
C LEU A 313 6.28 10.47 -18.12
N GLY A 314 6.20 11.23 -19.19
CA GLY A 314 7.39 11.67 -19.97
C GLY A 314 8.12 12.82 -19.31
#